data_65117343db0de49dbb9c8f2013990d05
#
_entry.id   65117343db0de49dbb9c8f2013990d05
#
_cell.length_a   1.000
_cell.length_b   1.000
_cell.length_c   1.000
_cell.angle_alpha   90.00
_cell.angle_beta   90.00
_cell.angle_gamma   90.00
#
_symmetry.space_group_name_H-M   'P 1'
#
loop_
_entity.id
_entity.type
_entity.pdbx_description
1 polymer ?
#
loop_
_entity_poly.entity_id
_entity_poly.type
_entity_poly.pdbx_seq_one_letter_code
_entity_poly.pdbx_strand_id
1 'polypeptide(L)'
;MTSVMIVLQAIVPQHWLSRAIGKLAGLSKPIWLKNALVGAFMHRYDIDLSVAECDDATAFPDFNAFFTRALRADARPLAAADWCHPADGVLSQRGDIEAASLIQAKGRRYRVDELLAGSVEEAHRYRNGCFATTYLSPRDYHRVHMPISGRLVKTRYVPGDLFSVNAATVQRVEGLLARNERLVCFFETDHGGVVVVLVGAMIVAGIATVWGGRELPGASAIRESVWSAEEAPSFEKGEEMGRFFLGSTVVLVTEAADLNWCDAPGDAVEVRAALSG
;
A
#
# COMPACT_ATOMS: atom_id res chain seq x y z
N MET A 1 -20.62 0.55 8.07
CA MET A 1 -20.79 -0.82 7.54
C MET A 1 -21.39 -1.70 8.63
N THR A 2 -22.48 -2.40 8.35
CA THR A 2 -23.12 -3.33 9.28
C THR A 2 -22.30 -4.61 9.38
N SER A 3 -22.39 -5.34 10.51
CA SER A 3 -21.74 -6.66 10.70
C SER A 3 -22.07 -7.64 9.58
N VAL A 4 -23.27 -7.54 8.99
CA VAL A 4 -23.71 -8.33 7.83
C VAL A 4 -22.82 -8.13 6.60
N MET A 5 -22.38 -6.90 6.30
CA MET A 5 -21.49 -6.65 5.16
C MET A 5 -20.10 -7.26 5.35
N ILE A 6 -19.62 -7.38 6.58
CA ILE A 6 -18.32 -8.05 6.85
C ILE A 6 -18.43 -9.55 6.66
N VAL A 7 -19.55 -10.16 7.11
CA VAL A 7 -19.80 -11.58 6.89
C VAL A 7 -19.97 -11.88 5.39
N LEU A 8 -20.66 -11.02 4.65
CA LEU A 8 -20.78 -11.14 3.20
C LEU A 8 -19.43 -11.10 2.49
N GLN A 9 -18.48 -10.28 2.94
CA GLN A 9 -17.12 -10.24 2.39
C GLN A 9 -16.38 -11.59 2.54
N ALA A 10 -16.61 -12.32 3.62
CA ALA A 10 -16.00 -13.63 3.84
C ALA A 10 -16.61 -14.76 2.97
N ILE A 11 -17.83 -14.59 2.49
CA ILE A 11 -18.56 -15.59 1.69
C ILE A 11 -18.38 -15.37 0.18
N VAL A 12 -18.22 -14.12 -0.24
CA VAL A 12 -18.01 -13.77 -1.66
C VAL A 12 -16.66 -14.34 -2.15
N PRO A 13 -16.58 -14.92 -3.35
CA PRO A 13 -15.31 -15.39 -3.94
C PRO A 13 -14.45 -14.18 -4.34
N GLN A 14 -13.79 -13.58 -3.34
CA GLN A 14 -13.07 -12.30 -3.41
C GLN A 14 -12.05 -12.26 -4.57
N HIS A 15 -11.27 -13.33 -4.74
CA HIS A 15 -10.26 -13.41 -5.80
C HIS A 15 -10.88 -13.49 -7.20
N TRP A 16 -12.01 -14.18 -7.36
CA TRP A 16 -12.71 -14.20 -8.64
C TRP A 16 -13.26 -12.82 -8.99
N LEU A 17 -13.91 -12.17 -8.00
CA LEU A 17 -14.44 -10.82 -8.18
C LEU A 17 -13.33 -9.82 -8.51
N SER A 18 -12.22 -9.84 -7.80
CA SER A 18 -11.06 -8.97 -8.04
C SER A 18 -10.48 -9.19 -9.44
N ARG A 19 -10.36 -10.44 -9.89
CA ARG A 19 -9.90 -10.74 -11.25
C ARG A 19 -10.88 -10.26 -12.32
N ALA A 20 -12.19 -10.43 -12.11
CA ALA A 20 -13.21 -9.96 -13.04
C ALA A 20 -13.19 -8.43 -13.17
N ILE A 21 -13.12 -7.72 -12.03
CA ILE A 21 -13.00 -6.26 -11.98
C ILE A 21 -11.69 -5.80 -12.61
N GLY A 22 -10.58 -6.49 -12.35
CA GLY A 22 -9.29 -6.20 -12.96
C GLY A 22 -9.30 -6.31 -14.48
N LYS A 23 -10.01 -7.31 -15.03
CA LYS A 23 -10.23 -7.43 -16.50
C LYS A 23 -11.08 -6.29 -17.01
N LEU A 24 -12.17 -5.92 -16.33
CA LEU A 24 -13.02 -4.80 -16.70
C LEU A 24 -12.24 -3.49 -16.67
N ALA A 25 -11.44 -3.26 -15.63
CA ALA A 25 -10.62 -2.06 -15.47
C ALA A 25 -9.51 -1.94 -16.53
N GLY A 26 -9.07 -3.06 -17.11
CA GLY A 26 -8.10 -3.09 -18.23
C GLY A 26 -8.73 -2.98 -19.62
N LEU A 27 -10.08 -2.82 -19.73
CA LEU A 27 -10.72 -2.66 -21.03
C LEU A 27 -10.45 -1.27 -21.61
N SER A 28 -9.82 -1.23 -22.78
CA SER A 28 -9.60 -0.01 -23.56
C SER A 28 -10.73 0.25 -24.57
N LYS A 29 -11.52 -0.78 -24.88
CA LYS A 29 -12.63 -0.72 -25.86
C LYS A 29 -13.87 -1.43 -25.31
N PRO A 30 -15.10 -0.98 -25.63
CA PRO A 30 -15.35 0.26 -26.40
C PRO A 30 -15.05 1.53 -25.58
N ILE A 31 -14.58 2.58 -26.24
CA ILE A 31 -14.12 3.82 -25.60
C ILE A 31 -15.20 4.47 -24.73
N TRP A 32 -16.47 4.43 -25.18
CA TRP A 32 -17.56 5.02 -24.41
C TRP A 32 -17.75 4.35 -23.05
N LEU A 33 -17.57 3.02 -22.96
CA LEU A 33 -17.69 2.27 -21.69
C LEU A 33 -16.53 2.65 -20.76
N LYS A 34 -15.30 2.69 -21.26
CA LYS A 34 -14.12 3.14 -20.51
C LYS A 34 -14.35 4.55 -19.95
N ASN A 35 -14.76 5.50 -20.80
CA ASN A 35 -15.01 6.88 -20.37
C ASN A 35 -16.15 6.98 -19.35
N ALA A 36 -17.21 6.20 -19.52
CA ALA A 36 -18.32 6.12 -18.55
C ALA A 36 -17.86 5.59 -17.18
N LEU A 37 -17.01 4.55 -17.17
CA LEU A 37 -16.44 4.00 -15.93
C LEU A 37 -15.55 5.03 -15.20
N VAL A 38 -14.64 5.69 -15.92
CA VAL A 38 -13.77 6.73 -15.36
C VAL A 38 -14.61 7.89 -14.83
N GLY A 39 -15.54 8.41 -15.63
CA GLY A 39 -16.40 9.54 -15.23
C GLY A 39 -17.29 9.23 -14.03
N ALA A 40 -17.91 8.04 -13.99
CA ALA A 40 -18.71 7.60 -12.85
C ALA A 40 -17.88 7.48 -11.57
N PHE A 41 -16.65 6.97 -11.68
CA PHE A 41 -15.73 6.85 -10.56
C PHE A 41 -15.26 8.21 -10.06
N MET A 42 -14.88 9.12 -10.95
CA MET A 42 -14.52 10.49 -10.61
C MET A 42 -15.64 11.21 -9.85
N HIS A 43 -16.87 11.12 -10.38
CA HIS A 43 -18.04 11.73 -9.74
C HIS A 43 -18.35 11.09 -8.36
N ARG A 44 -18.22 9.75 -8.24
CA ARG A 44 -18.52 9.03 -7.00
C ARG A 44 -17.55 9.34 -5.86
N TYR A 45 -16.27 9.61 -6.19
CA TYR A 45 -15.20 9.77 -5.21
C TYR A 45 -14.61 11.19 -5.18
N ASP A 46 -15.19 12.12 -5.94
CA ASP A 46 -14.75 13.51 -6.04
C ASP A 46 -13.24 13.62 -6.37
N ILE A 47 -12.85 13.00 -7.49
CA ILE A 47 -11.43 12.94 -7.89
C ILE A 47 -11.08 14.20 -8.67
N ASP A 48 -10.08 14.92 -8.16
CA ASP A 48 -9.45 16.05 -8.83
C ASP A 48 -8.23 15.57 -9.65
N LEU A 49 -8.22 15.91 -10.94
CA LEU A 49 -7.09 15.63 -11.84
C LEU A 49 -6.14 16.83 -11.97
N SER A 50 -6.40 17.96 -11.32
CA SER A 50 -5.56 19.16 -11.45
C SER A 50 -4.10 18.96 -11.05
N VAL A 51 -3.83 18.00 -10.18
CA VAL A 51 -2.49 17.59 -9.74
C VAL A 51 -1.89 16.44 -10.55
N ALA A 52 -2.68 15.82 -11.42
CA ALA A 52 -2.23 14.71 -12.27
C ALA A 52 -1.39 15.24 -13.46
N GLU A 53 -0.48 14.42 -13.96
CA GLU A 53 0.29 14.70 -15.19
C GLU A 53 -0.64 14.82 -16.40
N CYS A 54 -1.71 14.01 -16.45
CA CYS A 54 -2.77 14.08 -17.44
C CYS A 54 -4.08 14.49 -16.75
N ASP A 55 -4.61 15.65 -17.09
CA ASP A 55 -5.84 16.23 -16.56
C ASP A 55 -7.10 15.87 -17.38
N ASP A 56 -6.93 15.30 -18.57
CA ASP A 56 -8.04 14.80 -19.40
C ASP A 56 -8.40 13.35 -19.03
N ALA A 57 -9.52 13.17 -18.36
CA ALA A 57 -10.05 11.86 -17.97
C ALA A 57 -10.27 10.92 -19.16
N THR A 58 -10.48 11.44 -20.36
CA THR A 58 -10.75 10.64 -21.57
C THR A 58 -9.48 10.15 -22.25
N ALA A 59 -8.34 10.76 -21.96
CA ALA A 59 -7.04 10.45 -22.56
C ALA A 59 -6.41 9.17 -21.98
N PHE A 60 -6.82 8.73 -20.79
CA PHE A 60 -6.31 7.47 -20.23
C PHE A 60 -6.71 6.26 -21.08
N PRO A 61 -5.77 5.34 -21.40
CA PRO A 61 -6.05 4.19 -22.24
C PRO A 61 -7.07 3.21 -21.64
N ASP A 62 -7.10 3.06 -20.33
CA ASP A 62 -8.03 2.23 -19.57
C ASP A 62 -8.23 2.77 -18.15
N PHE A 63 -9.11 2.15 -17.38
CA PHE A 63 -9.37 2.56 -16.00
C PHE A 63 -8.15 2.34 -15.08
N ASN A 64 -7.33 1.31 -15.31
CA ASN A 64 -6.14 1.07 -14.51
C ASN A 64 -5.13 2.21 -14.66
N ALA A 65 -4.91 2.70 -15.90
CA ALA A 65 -4.02 3.83 -16.15
C ALA A 65 -4.53 5.12 -15.46
N PHE A 66 -5.84 5.37 -15.48
CA PHE A 66 -6.46 6.47 -14.72
C PHE A 66 -6.25 6.29 -13.22
N PHE A 67 -6.50 5.10 -12.68
CA PHE A 67 -6.41 4.85 -11.25
C PHE A 67 -4.97 4.95 -10.73
N THR A 68 -4.00 4.49 -11.53
CA THR A 68 -2.55 4.57 -11.23
C THR A 68 -1.88 5.78 -11.88
N ARG A 69 -2.65 6.86 -12.14
CA ARG A 69 -2.18 8.09 -12.77
C ARG A 69 -0.92 8.63 -12.15
N ALA A 70 -0.04 9.21 -12.95
CA ALA A 70 1.10 9.96 -12.43
C ALA A 70 0.66 11.35 -11.95
N LEU A 71 1.38 11.90 -10.99
CA LEU A 71 1.26 13.29 -10.59
C LEU A 71 2.29 14.15 -11.35
N ARG A 72 1.97 15.44 -11.51
CA ARG A 72 2.96 16.39 -11.98
C ARG A 72 4.17 16.44 -11.04
N ALA A 73 5.33 16.70 -11.56
CA ALA A 73 6.58 16.69 -10.80
C ALA A 73 6.58 17.66 -9.60
N ASP A 74 5.82 18.76 -9.71
CA ASP A 74 5.68 19.80 -8.68
C ASP A 74 4.53 19.57 -7.69
N ALA A 75 3.67 18.55 -7.93
CA ALA A 75 2.45 18.34 -7.15
C ALA A 75 2.73 17.80 -5.72
N ARG A 76 3.85 17.13 -5.51
CA ARG A 76 4.27 16.57 -4.22
C ARG A 76 5.76 16.85 -4.02
N PRO A 77 6.14 18.02 -3.50
CA PRO A 77 7.53 18.35 -3.22
C PRO A 77 8.11 17.40 -2.17
N LEU A 78 9.35 16.98 -2.38
CA LEU A 78 10.04 16.09 -1.43
C LEU A 78 10.46 16.89 -0.20
N ALA A 79 10.02 16.45 0.99
CA ALA A 79 10.42 17.04 2.25
C ALA A 79 11.90 16.86 2.52
N ALA A 80 12.51 17.86 3.19
CA ALA A 80 13.91 17.80 3.61
C ALA A 80 14.15 16.85 4.79
N ALA A 81 13.09 16.45 5.51
CA ALA A 81 13.14 15.48 6.61
C ALA A 81 13.77 14.15 6.19
N ASP A 82 14.32 13.38 7.13
CA ASP A 82 14.96 12.09 6.84
C ASP A 82 13.95 11.08 6.28
N TRP A 83 12.74 11.06 6.82
CA TRP A 83 11.67 10.16 6.42
C TRP A 83 10.52 10.92 5.77
N CYS A 84 9.97 10.38 4.70
CA CYS A 84 8.77 10.92 4.08
C CYS A 84 7.64 9.88 4.01
N HIS A 85 6.41 10.37 3.88
CA HIS A 85 5.24 9.50 3.68
C HIS A 85 5.36 8.72 2.37
N PRO A 86 5.13 7.39 2.41
CA PRO A 86 5.24 6.55 1.21
C PRO A 86 4.03 6.67 0.28
N ALA A 87 2.93 7.26 0.71
CA ALA A 87 1.68 7.33 -0.06
C ALA A 87 0.79 8.48 0.39
N ASP A 88 -0.09 8.95 -0.49
CA ASP A 88 -1.24 9.78 -0.15
C ASP A 88 -2.27 8.93 0.63
N GLY A 89 -2.98 9.55 1.58
CA GLY A 89 -4.05 8.88 2.29
C GLY A 89 -4.29 9.41 3.69
N VAL A 90 -4.69 8.53 4.60
CA VAL A 90 -4.87 8.83 6.03
C VAL A 90 -3.89 7.99 6.83
N LEU A 91 -3.09 8.63 7.66
CA LEU A 91 -2.25 7.95 8.64
C LEU A 91 -3.16 7.29 9.69
N SER A 92 -3.41 6.00 9.54
CA SER A 92 -4.38 5.31 10.40
C SER A 92 -3.81 4.92 11.75
N GLN A 93 -2.53 4.55 11.80
CA GLN A 93 -1.79 4.23 13.02
C GLN A 93 -0.31 4.51 12.84
N ARG A 94 0.37 4.82 13.92
CA ARG A 94 1.83 4.92 14.03
C ARG A 94 2.29 4.70 15.46
N GLY A 95 3.54 4.43 15.66
CA GLY A 95 4.14 4.29 16.98
C GLY A 95 5.27 3.29 17.02
N ASP A 96 5.64 2.93 18.23
CA ASP A 96 6.69 1.98 18.51
C ASP A 96 6.17 0.53 18.39
N ILE A 97 7.06 -0.36 18.02
CA ILE A 97 6.79 -1.79 17.99
C ILE A 97 7.09 -2.34 19.39
N GLU A 98 6.05 -2.72 20.12
CA GLU A 98 6.15 -3.27 21.46
C GLU A 98 6.02 -4.79 21.45
N ALA A 99 7.01 -5.50 22.00
CA ALA A 99 7.03 -6.96 22.08
C ALA A 99 6.75 -7.63 20.70
N ALA A 100 7.36 -7.10 19.63
CA ALA A 100 7.18 -7.54 18.25
C ALA A 100 5.72 -7.47 17.75
N SER A 101 4.94 -6.51 18.26
CA SER A 101 3.53 -6.31 17.87
C SER A 101 3.25 -4.86 17.47
N LEU A 102 2.39 -4.71 16.46
CA LEU A 102 1.91 -3.44 15.93
C LEU A 102 0.44 -3.23 16.34
N ILE A 103 0.04 -1.97 16.47
CA ILE A 103 -1.35 -1.60 16.70
C ILE A 103 -2.09 -1.56 15.35
N GLN A 104 -3.17 -2.33 15.24
CA GLN A 104 -4.04 -2.30 14.07
C GLN A 104 -5.09 -1.19 14.15
N ALA A 105 -5.90 -1.20 15.21
CA ALA A 105 -6.92 -0.20 15.53
C ALA A 105 -7.54 -0.49 16.91
N LYS A 106 -7.96 0.53 17.65
CA LYS A 106 -8.71 0.39 18.93
C LYS A 106 -8.08 -0.62 19.89
N GLY A 107 -6.75 -0.60 20.06
CA GLY A 107 -6.04 -1.50 20.96
C GLY A 107 -5.86 -2.94 20.48
N ARG A 108 -6.37 -3.29 19.29
CA ARG A 108 -6.06 -4.58 18.66
C ARG A 108 -4.65 -4.56 18.11
N ARG A 109 -3.94 -5.66 18.31
CA ARG A 109 -2.56 -5.83 17.86
C ARG A 109 -2.45 -7.02 16.94
N TYR A 110 -1.43 -7.04 16.12
CA TYR A 110 -0.98 -8.20 15.34
C TYR A 110 0.55 -8.24 15.36
N ARG A 111 1.11 -9.41 15.12
CA ARG A 111 2.55 -9.63 15.27
C ARG A 111 3.29 -9.21 14.00
N VAL A 112 4.56 -8.78 14.18
CA VAL A 112 5.46 -8.46 13.06
C VAL A 112 5.70 -9.68 12.18
N ASP A 113 5.97 -10.86 12.77
CA ASP A 113 6.18 -12.10 12.02
C ASP A 113 4.95 -12.52 11.20
N GLU A 114 3.74 -12.31 11.71
CA GLU A 114 2.50 -12.53 10.95
C GLU A 114 2.38 -11.58 9.76
N LEU A 115 2.68 -10.28 9.97
CA LEU A 115 2.66 -9.29 8.89
C LEU A 115 3.68 -9.61 7.81
N LEU A 116 4.91 -9.96 8.20
CA LEU A 116 6.00 -10.27 7.28
C LEU A 116 5.86 -11.67 6.67
N ALA A 117 4.99 -12.54 7.24
CA ALA A 117 4.87 -13.97 6.95
C ALA A 117 6.24 -14.67 7.01
N GLY A 118 7.07 -14.24 7.96
CA GLY A 118 8.44 -14.70 8.17
C GLY A 118 8.63 -15.47 9.46
N SER A 119 9.87 -15.80 9.76
CA SER A 119 10.21 -16.40 11.03
C SER A 119 10.18 -15.37 12.18
N VAL A 120 10.08 -15.86 13.40
CA VAL A 120 10.17 -15.01 14.61
C VAL A 120 11.54 -14.32 14.67
N GLU A 121 12.61 -14.99 14.22
CA GLU A 121 13.97 -14.45 14.18
C GLU A 121 14.07 -13.27 13.19
N GLU A 122 13.46 -13.40 12.00
CA GLU A 122 13.40 -12.30 11.03
C GLU A 122 12.63 -11.09 11.59
N ALA A 123 11.49 -11.32 12.23
CA ALA A 123 10.69 -10.28 12.84
C ALA A 123 11.37 -9.64 14.07
N HIS A 124 12.23 -10.39 14.76
CA HIS A 124 12.95 -9.93 15.95
C HIS A 124 13.87 -8.73 15.68
N ARG A 125 14.32 -8.57 14.44
CA ARG A 125 15.08 -7.41 13.99
C ARG A 125 14.32 -6.10 14.24
N TYR A 126 13.00 -6.10 14.08
CA TYR A 126 12.13 -4.90 14.16
C TYR A 126 11.44 -4.73 15.53
N ARG A 127 11.76 -5.56 16.53
CA ARG A 127 11.04 -5.63 17.82
C ARG A 127 11.00 -4.33 18.64
N ASN A 128 11.97 -3.46 18.46
CA ASN A 128 12.13 -2.20 19.16
C ASN A 128 12.09 -1.00 18.19
N GLY A 129 11.69 -1.23 16.96
CA GLY A 129 11.59 -0.19 15.94
C GLY A 129 10.24 0.50 15.96
N CYS A 130 9.96 1.19 14.86
CA CYS A 130 8.73 1.95 14.69
C CYS A 130 7.90 1.42 13.51
N PHE A 131 6.63 1.82 13.47
CA PHE A 131 5.75 1.52 12.33
C PHE A 131 4.81 2.69 12.03
N ALA A 132 4.38 2.77 10.76
CA ALA A 132 3.32 3.65 10.31
C ALA A 132 2.40 2.90 9.35
N THR A 133 1.10 3.13 9.44
CA THR A 133 0.08 2.52 8.58
C THR A 133 -0.71 3.61 7.88
N THR A 134 -0.61 3.70 6.57
CA THR A 134 -1.32 4.68 5.73
C THR A 134 -2.40 3.97 4.92
N TYR A 135 -3.63 4.38 5.09
CA TYR A 135 -4.79 3.90 4.32
C TYR A 135 -5.03 4.79 3.10
N LEU A 136 -5.03 4.21 1.92
CA LEU A 136 -5.35 4.90 0.67
C LEU A 136 -6.83 4.66 0.32
N SER A 137 -7.62 5.72 0.30
CA SER A 137 -9.00 5.67 -0.16
C SER A 137 -9.07 5.70 -1.70
N PRO A 138 -10.19 5.32 -2.33
CA PRO A 138 -10.28 5.26 -3.79
C PRO A 138 -9.97 6.57 -4.54
N ARG A 139 -10.07 7.73 -3.89
CA ARG A 139 -9.77 9.03 -4.49
C ARG A 139 -8.29 9.38 -4.49
N ASP A 140 -7.52 8.77 -3.58
CA ASP A 140 -6.14 9.13 -3.35
C ASP A 140 -5.23 8.72 -4.52
N TYR A 141 -4.01 9.18 -4.52
CA TYR A 141 -2.96 8.74 -5.42
C TYR A 141 -2.49 7.34 -5.02
N HIS A 142 -2.40 6.41 -5.98
CA HIS A 142 -2.17 5.00 -5.69
C HIS A 142 -0.79 4.47 -6.10
N ARG A 143 0.18 5.35 -6.36
CA ARG A 143 1.59 4.95 -6.41
C ARG A 143 2.21 5.09 -5.04
N VAL A 144 3.14 4.22 -4.75
CA VAL A 144 3.88 4.15 -3.48
C VAL A 144 5.32 4.51 -3.73
N HIS A 145 5.87 5.35 -2.87
CA HIS A 145 7.21 5.90 -2.99
C HIS A 145 8.07 5.46 -1.81
N MET A 146 9.38 5.47 -2.01
CA MET A 146 10.33 5.14 -0.97
C MET A 146 10.28 6.16 0.17
N PRO A 147 10.07 5.71 1.41
CA PRO A 147 10.03 6.61 2.56
C PRO A 147 11.41 7.16 2.95
N ILE A 148 12.45 6.46 2.57
CA ILE A 148 13.87 6.79 2.81
C ILE A 148 14.70 6.10 1.72
N SER A 149 15.91 6.61 1.41
CA SER A 149 16.81 5.95 0.46
C SER A 149 17.23 4.58 0.97
N GLY A 150 17.25 3.59 0.08
CA GLY A 150 17.58 2.23 0.47
C GLY A 150 17.75 1.27 -0.70
N ARG A 151 18.36 0.14 -0.40
CA ARG A 151 18.64 -0.94 -1.36
C ARG A 151 17.68 -2.11 -1.10
N LEU A 152 16.97 -2.55 -2.12
CA LEU A 152 16.07 -3.70 -2.04
C LEU A 152 16.88 -5.00 -1.81
N VAL A 153 16.51 -5.74 -0.78
CA VAL A 153 17.19 -7.01 -0.44
C VAL A 153 16.35 -8.21 -0.82
N LYS A 154 15.05 -8.10 -0.55
CA LYS A 154 14.13 -9.22 -0.71
C LYS A 154 12.71 -8.70 -0.93
N THR A 155 11.92 -9.44 -1.71
CA THR A 155 10.47 -9.32 -1.72
C THR A 155 9.84 -10.67 -1.37
N ARG A 156 8.70 -10.60 -0.70
CA ARG A 156 7.89 -11.76 -0.37
C ARG A 156 6.43 -11.48 -0.70
N TYR A 157 5.91 -12.14 -1.72
CA TYR A 157 4.48 -12.16 -1.98
C TYR A 157 3.81 -13.18 -1.05
N VAL A 158 2.79 -12.73 -0.35
CA VAL A 158 2.03 -13.53 0.61
C VAL A 158 0.58 -13.60 0.14
N PRO A 159 0.10 -14.79 -0.27
CA PRO A 159 -1.31 -14.99 -0.56
C PRO A 159 -2.16 -14.81 0.70
N GLY A 160 -3.39 -14.37 0.53
CA GLY A 160 -4.26 -14.12 1.68
C GLY A 160 -5.68 -13.75 1.27
N ASP A 161 -6.44 -13.27 2.22
CA ASP A 161 -7.78 -12.73 2.01
C ASP A 161 -7.72 -11.37 1.28
N LEU A 162 -8.87 -10.89 0.82
CA LEU A 162 -9.04 -9.56 0.26
C LEU A 162 -10.19 -8.83 0.98
N PHE A 163 -10.06 -8.68 2.31
CA PHE A 163 -11.00 -7.84 3.06
C PHE A 163 -10.79 -6.37 2.71
N SER A 164 -11.90 -5.60 2.74
CA SER A 164 -11.80 -4.14 2.67
C SER A 164 -10.96 -3.61 3.82
N VAL A 165 -10.01 -2.73 3.53
CA VAL A 165 -9.10 -2.10 4.51
C VAL A 165 -9.62 -0.77 5.06
N ASN A 166 -10.89 -0.43 4.84
CA ASN A 166 -11.50 0.76 5.43
C ASN A 166 -11.56 0.67 6.96
N ALA A 167 -11.60 1.81 7.62
CA ALA A 167 -11.58 1.94 9.09
C ALA A 167 -12.62 1.05 9.80
N ALA A 168 -13.83 0.89 9.23
CA ALA A 168 -14.89 0.08 9.83
C ALA A 168 -14.56 -1.43 9.84
N THR A 169 -13.89 -1.92 8.80
CA THR A 169 -13.48 -3.33 8.70
C THR A 169 -12.23 -3.60 9.55
N VAL A 170 -11.22 -2.73 9.47
CA VAL A 170 -10.00 -2.81 10.27
C VAL A 170 -10.29 -2.83 11.78
N GLN A 171 -11.32 -2.12 12.24
CA GLN A 171 -11.74 -2.14 13.64
C GLN A 171 -12.41 -3.45 14.09
N ARG A 172 -12.86 -4.31 13.18
CA ARG A 172 -13.67 -5.49 13.49
C ARG A 172 -13.00 -6.81 13.16
N VAL A 173 -12.17 -6.85 12.13
CA VAL A 173 -11.46 -8.06 11.71
C VAL A 173 -10.08 -8.05 12.37
N GLU A 174 -9.81 -9.05 13.18
CA GLU A 174 -8.53 -9.22 13.86
C GLU A 174 -7.44 -9.65 12.88
N GLY A 175 -6.24 -9.07 13.01
CA GLY A 175 -5.09 -9.37 12.16
C GLY A 175 -5.32 -9.08 10.68
N LEU A 176 -6.27 -8.20 10.33
CA LEU A 176 -6.70 -7.99 8.94
C LEU A 176 -5.53 -7.71 8.01
N LEU A 177 -4.59 -6.86 8.40
CA LEU A 177 -3.46 -6.48 7.55
C LEU A 177 -2.46 -7.64 7.35
N ALA A 178 -2.36 -8.54 8.34
CA ALA A 178 -1.56 -9.76 8.25
C ALA A 178 -2.28 -10.92 7.53
N ARG A 179 -3.62 -10.84 7.42
CA ARG A 179 -4.44 -11.84 6.72
C ARG A 179 -4.63 -11.54 5.24
N ASN A 180 -4.67 -10.27 4.87
CA ASN A 180 -4.84 -9.87 3.47
C ASN A 180 -3.61 -10.23 2.64
N GLU A 181 -3.89 -10.53 1.36
CA GLU A 181 -2.87 -10.66 0.32
C GLU A 181 -1.98 -9.42 0.30
N ARG A 182 -0.66 -9.61 0.29
CA ARG A 182 0.30 -8.52 0.40
C ARG A 182 1.64 -8.81 -0.24
N LEU A 183 2.34 -7.77 -0.59
CA LEU A 183 3.74 -7.82 -1.01
C LEU A 183 4.61 -7.14 0.04
N VAL A 184 5.53 -7.87 0.60
CA VAL A 184 6.47 -7.42 1.63
C VAL A 184 7.80 -7.11 0.95
N CYS A 185 8.25 -5.86 1.01
CA CYS A 185 9.48 -5.39 0.39
C CYS A 185 10.49 -5.01 1.48
N PHE A 186 11.63 -5.69 1.51
CA PHE A 186 12.67 -5.51 2.53
C PHE A 186 13.81 -4.68 1.94
N PHE A 187 14.19 -3.64 2.65
CA PHE A 187 15.26 -2.73 2.25
C PHE A 187 16.32 -2.62 3.35
N GLU A 188 17.58 -2.45 2.95
CA GLU A 188 18.66 -1.97 3.81
C GLU A 188 18.88 -0.50 3.55
N THR A 189 18.97 0.27 4.62
CA THR A 189 19.13 1.72 4.61
C THR A 189 20.23 2.14 5.59
N ASP A 190 20.63 3.40 5.57
CA ASP A 190 21.59 3.96 6.55
C ASP A 190 21.00 4.01 7.98
N HIS A 191 19.69 3.85 8.12
CA HIS A 191 18.97 3.76 9.41
C HIS A 191 18.59 2.32 9.81
N GLY A 192 19.23 1.33 9.21
CA GLY A 192 18.93 -0.09 9.44
C GLY A 192 17.88 -0.65 8.48
N GLY A 193 17.32 -1.79 8.84
CA GLY A 193 16.31 -2.47 8.02
C GLY A 193 14.99 -1.73 7.97
N VAL A 194 14.44 -1.62 6.77
CA VAL A 194 13.13 -1.03 6.51
C VAL A 194 12.29 -2.00 5.70
N VAL A 195 11.02 -2.18 6.09
CA VAL A 195 10.06 -2.99 5.35
C VAL A 195 8.87 -2.13 4.94
N VAL A 196 8.57 -2.14 3.65
CA VAL A 196 7.35 -1.54 3.12
C VAL A 196 6.42 -2.67 2.69
N VAL A 197 5.28 -2.79 3.38
CA VAL A 197 4.27 -3.81 3.12
C VAL A 197 3.12 -3.20 2.34
N LEU A 198 2.95 -3.66 1.11
CA LEU A 198 1.86 -3.28 0.23
C LEU A 198 0.69 -4.25 0.45
N VAL A 199 -0.34 -3.83 1.18
CA VAL A 199 -1.48 -4.68 1.54
C VAL A 199 -2.63 -4.47 0.56
N GLY A 200 -3.01 -5.54 -0.13
CA GLY A 200 -4.17 -5.57 -1.01
C GLY A 200 -5.50 -5.56 -0.24
N ALA A 201 -6.58 -5.23 -0.94
CA ALA A 201 -7.93 -5.19 -0.35
C ALA A 201 -8.97 -5.71 -1.36
N MET A 202 -10.23 -5.76 -0.94
CA MET A 202 -11.34 -6.14 -1.82
C MET A 202 -11.34 -5.28 -3.08
N ILE A 203 -11.52 -5.94 -4.22
CA ILE A 203 -11.50 -5.33 -5.56
C ILE A 203 -10.08 -4.98 -6.05
N VAL A 204 -9.03 -5.10 -5.22
CA VAL A 204 -7.65 -4.89 -5.70
C VAL A 204 -7.33 -5.86 -6.82
N ALA A 205 -7.02 -5.30 -7.98
CA ALA A 205 -6.72 -6.07 -9.18
C ALA A 205 -5.22 -6.42 -9.30
N GLY A 206 -4.43 -6.07 -8.29
CA GLY A 206 -3.00 -6.40 -8.18
C GLY A 206 -2.16 -5.30 -7.55
N ILE A 207 -0.95 -5.68 -7.21
CA ILE A 207 0.14 -4.82 -6.74
C ILE A 207 1.23 -4.87 -7.82
N ALA A 208 1.82 -3.76 -8.19
CA ALA A 208 2.98 -3.76 -9.08
C ALA A 208 4.15 -3.03 -8.42
N THR A 209 5.36 -3.50 -8.72
CA THR A 209 6.60 -2.83 -8.36
C THR A 209 7.36 -2.43 -9.62
N VAL A 210 8.22 -1.43 -9.51
CA VAL A 210 9.02 -0.96 -10.65
C VAL A 210 10.09 -1.98 -11.08
N TRP A 211 10.44 -2.94 -10.21
CA TRP A 211 11.46 -3.97 -10.47
C TRP A 211 10.87 -5.34 -10.82
N GLY A 212 9.67 -5.69 -10.36
CA GLY A 212 9.09 -7.04 -10.50
C GLY A 212 7.82 -7.10 -11.35
N GLY A 213 7.30 -5.95 -11.78
CA GLY A 213 6.04 -5.90 -12.52
C GLY A 213 4.82 -6.15 -11.63
N ARG A 214 3.75 -6.67 -12.22
CA ARG A 214 2.45 -6.81 -11.56
C ARG A 214 2.24 -8.20 -10.98
N GLU A 215 1.99 -8.25 -9.68
CA GLU A 215 1.46 -9.42 -8.98
C GLU A 215 -0.07 -9.44 -9.08
N LEU A 216 -0.61 -10.55 -9.56
CA LEU A 216 -2.07 -10.73 -9.68
C LEU A 216 -2.61 -11.45 -8.45
N PRO A 217 -3.81 -11.10 -7.97
CA PRO A 217 -4.42 -11.72 -6.81
C PRO A 217 -4.71 -13.22 -7.02
N GLY A 218 -4.60 -13.98 -5.93
CA GLY A 218 -5.01 -15.38 -5.87
C GLY A 218 -3.91 -16.39 -6.22
N ALA A 219 -2.64 -16.06 -6.03
CA ALA A 219 -1.60 -17.08 -6.00
C ALA A 219 -1.80 -18.00 -4.78
N SER A 220 -1.40 -19.27 -4.92
CA SER A 220 -1.66 -20.31 -3.92
C SER A 220 -0.52 -20.50 -2.93
N ALA A 221 0.64 -19.89 -3.14
CA ALA A 221 1.83 -20.07 -2.33
C ALA A 221 2.60 -18.77 -2.14
N ILE A 222 3.32 -18.68 -1.02
CA ILE A 222 4.31 -17.63 -0.78
C ILE A 222 5.40 -17.74 -1.84
N ARG A 223 5.82 -16.58 -2.39
CA ARG A 223 6.94 -16.50 -3.33
C ARG A 223 7.92 -15.45 -2.82
N GLU A 224 9.19 -15.79 -2.86
CA GLU A 224 10.27 -14.87 -2.51
C GLU A 224 11.17 -14.63 -3.72
N SER A 225 11.66 -13.40 -3.80
CA SER A 225 12.79 -13.02 -4.64
C SER A 225 13.82 -12.36 -3.74
N VAL A 226 15.07 -12.79 -3.86
CA VAL A 226 16.21 -12.28 -3.09
C VAL A 226 17.26 -11.80 -4.07
N TRP A 227 17.84 -10.66 -3.80
CA TRP A 227 18.91 -10.06 -4.61
C TRP A 227 20.24 -10.13 -3.89
N SER A 228 21.31 -10.39 -4.64
CA SER A 228 22.65 -10.18 -4.13
C SER A 228 22.94 -8.68 -3.95
N ALA A 229 23.96 -8.35 -3.19
CA ALA A 229 24.32 -6.95 -2.96
C ALA A 229 24.66 -6.19 -4.26
N GLU A 230 25.15 -6.90 -5.26
CA GLU A 230 25.58 -6.34 -6.55
C GLU A 230 24.43 -6.13 -7.53
N GLU A 231 23.38 -6.96 -7.45
CA GLU A 231 22.22 -6.94 -8.37
C GLU A 231 21.01 -6.20 -7.81
N ALA A 232 21.04 -5.91 -6.51
CA ALA A 232 19.91 -5.31 -5.80
C ALA A 232 19.64 -3.88 -6.27
N PRO A 233 18.43 -3.55 -6.72
CA PRO A 233 18.07 -2.20 -7.08
C PRO A 233 18.13 -1.27 -5.86
N SER A 234 18.67 -0.07 -6.06
CA SER A 234 18.71 1.00 -5.06
C SER A 234 17.75 2.10 -5.45
N PHE A 235 17.16 2.73 -4.46
CA PHE A 235 16.17 3.79 -4.61
C PHE A 235 16.52 4.96 -3.72
N GLU A 236 16.31 6.17 -4.25
CA GLU A 236 16.35 7.37 -3.46
C GLU A 236 15.04 7.62 -2.72
N LYS A 237 15.10 8.35 -1.63
CA LYS A 237 13.90 8.82 -0.92
C LYS A 237 12.95 9.54 -1.88
N GLY A 238 11.67 9.19 -1.86
CA GLY A 238 10.65 9.76 -2.72
C GLY A 238 10.59 9.19 -4.14
N GLU A 239 11.43 8.24 -4.53
CA GLU A 239 11.28 7.52 -5.81
C GLU A 239 10.10 6.56 -5.78
N GLU A 240 9.42 6.39 -6.92
CA GLU A 240 8.35 5.40 -7.03
C GLU A 240 8.91 3.99 -6.87
N MET A 241 8.36 3.22 -5.96
CA MET A 241 8.68 1.81 -5.76
C MET A 241 7.61 0.85 -6.27
N GLY A 242 6.38 1.33 -6.39
CA GLY A 242 5.27 0.48 -6.80
C GLY A 242 3.94 1.19 -6.85
N ARG A 243 2.87 0.43 -7.13
CA ARG A 243 1.51 0.97 -7.23
C ARG A 243 0.45 -0.11 -6.99
N PHE A 244 -0.73 0.35 -6.61
CA PHE A 244 -1.91 -0.50 -6.45
C PHE A 244 -2.91 -0.32 -7.57
N PHE A 245 -3.55 -1.42 -7.95
CA PHE A 245 -4.68 -1.42 -8.87
C PHE A 245 -5.97 -1.65 -8.08
N LEU A 246 -6.57 -0.56 -7.56
CA LEU A 246 -7.77 -0.48 -6.71
C LEU A 246 -7.55 -0.85 -5.23
N GLY A 247 -7.71 0.14 -4.34
CA GLY A 247 -7.84 0.09 -2.88
C GLY A 247 -6.68 -0.55 -2.10
N SER A 248 -6.15 0.11 -1.05
CA SER A 248 -4.91 -0.39 -0.46
C SER A 248 -4.56 0.22 0.91
N THR A 249 -3.57 -0.39 1.54
CA THR A 249 -2.90 0.12 2.74
C THR A 249 -1.40 -0.12 2.61
N VAL A 250 -0.61 0.86 2.98
CA VAL A 250 0.84 0.71 3.13
C VAL A 250 1.17 0.62 4.61
N VAL A 251 1.95 -0.40 5.00
CA VAL A 251 2.52 -0.49 6.34
C VAL A 251 4.03 -0.35 6.22
N LEU A 252 4.56 0.69 6.83
CA LEU A 252 5.99 0.88 7.04
C LEU A 252 6.38 0.23 8.36
N VAL A 253 7.44 -0.56 8.36
CA VAL A 253 8.07 -1.13 9.54
C VAL A 253 9.56 -0.80 9.45
N THR A 254 10.13 -0.25 10.51
CA THR A 254 11.55 0.12 10.55
C THR A 254 12.23 -0.41 11.79
N GLU A 255 13.52 -0.69 11.67
CA GLU A 255 14.41 -1.01 12.78
C GLU A 255 14.77 0.25 13.60
N ALA A 256 14.69 1.44 12.98
CA ALA A 256 14.90 2.71 13.66
C ALA A 256 13.85 2.91 14.76
N ALA A 257 14.32 3.29 15.94
CA ALA A 257 13.50 3.63 17.09
C ALA A 257 13.34 5.17 17.23
N ASP A 258 12.40 5.58 18.07
CA ASP A 258 12.24 6.97 18.53
C ASP A 258 12.07 7.99 17.38
N LEU A 259 11.26 7.65 16.38
CA LEU A 259 10.95 8.59 15.28
C LEU A 259 10.15 9.79 15.82
N ASN A 260 10.62 11.00 15.51
CA ASN A 260 9.90 12.24 15.78
C ASN A 260 8.79 12.46 14.74
N TRP A 261 7.64 11.91 15.00
CA TRP A 261 6.52 11.91 14.07
C TRP A 261 5.96 13.31 13.82
N CYS A 262 5.77 13.67 12.54
CA CYS A 262 5.18 14.94 12.12
C CYS A 262 3.64 14.95 12.22
N ASP A 263 3.00 13.78 12.02
CA ASP A 263 1.54 13.64 11.95
C ASP A 263 0.99 12.70 13.02
N ALA A 264 -0.30 12.86 13.33
CA ALA A 264 -1.03 12.01 14.26
C ALA A 264 -1.96 11.02 13.54
N PRO A 265 -2.33 9.89 14.19
CA PRO A 265 -3.34 9.00 13.64
C PRO A 265 -4.66 9.73 13.39
N GLY A 266 -5.16 9.64 12.16
CA GLY A 266 -6.34 10.34 11.65
C GLY A 266 -6.03 11.49 10.70
N ASP A 267 -4.80 11.97 10.66
CA ASP A 267 -4.40 13.04 9.76
C ASP A 267 -4.35 12.57 8.29
N ALA A 268 -4.75 13.45 7.39
CA ALA A 268 -4.52 13.29 5.97
C ALA A 268 -3.05 13.58 5.67
N VAL A 269 -2.40 12.70 4.93
CA VAL A 269 -1.00 12.79 4.59
C VAL A 269 -0.80 12.71 3.08
N GLU A 270 0.25 13.34 2.60
CA GLU A 270 0.64 13.35 1.21
C GLU A 270 1.98 12.61 1.02
N VAL A 271 2.08 11.87 -0.07
CA VAL A 271 3.33 11.22 -0.46
C VAL A 271 4.45 12.25 -0.55
N ARG A 272 5.66 11.89 -0.12
CA ARG A 272 6.85 12.75 -0.05
C ARG A 272 6.81 13.86 1.02
N ALA A 273 5.66 14.13 1.68
CA ALA A 273 5.62 15.00 2.85
C ALA A 273 6.42 14.40 4.01
N ALA A 274 6.83 15.22 4.97
CA ALA A 274 7.62 14.75 6.12
C ALA A 274 6.82 13.77 6.98
N LEU A 275 7.36 12.56 7.18
CA LEU A 275 6.82 11.57 8.11
C LEU A 275 7.43 11.73 9.50
N SER A 276 8.74 11.98 9.54
CA SER A 276 9.53 12.19 10.76
C SER A 276 10.69 13.11 10.46
N GLY A 277 10.98 14.03 11.36
CA GLY A 277 12.06 15.02 11.28
C GLY A 277 12.84 15.14 12.56
#